data_c83b1fc25feabb4d81569e19d65968a1
#
_entry.id   c83b1fc25feabb4d81569e19d65968a1
#
_cell.length_a   1.000
_cell.length_b   1.000
_cell.length_c   1.000
_cell.angle_alpha   90.00
_cell.angle_beta   90.00
_cell.angle_gamma   90.00
#
_symmetry.space_group_name_H-M   'P 1'
#
loop_
_entity.id
_entity.type
_entity.pdbx_description
1 polymer ?
#
loop_
_entity_poly.entity_id
_entity_poly.type
_entity_poly.pdbx_seq_one_letter_code
_entity_poly.pdbx_strand_id
1 'polypeptide(L)'
;MKTRWHIGLMTGTVLDGNIDVAFLRTDGKIIEEFGHYNLLPYDEEVKGLLIKAINEAQIWDFNGPEPAIFSKTEAALTNSQTVAVQRCIKLSGIDENEIEAVGFHGQTVLHRAPNKSSKGKTRQLGDGQTMANKLGIPVVYDFRTNDISEGGQGAPLCPIYHATLLKKIGATSTTAILNLGGLGNLSCYSEKYDLIAFDTGPANAPVNDWIKSFNLGQMDIGGEIAARGKVDDFKLTEILNDPYFEVSFPKSLDRFDFSYKIAKGMSLEDGAAILTALVGASVGKALDLLPIRPTRLIVSGGGRKNQTMMQEISSRANIKVQTADKYNWRGDAIEAECFACLLYTSPSPRDSGKSRMPSSA
;
A
#
# COMPACT_ATOMS: atom_id res chain seq x y z
N MET A 1 12.82 -20.56 -13.22
CA MET A 1 11.63 -21.37 -12.85
C MET A 1 10.56 -21.19 -13.91
N LYS A 2 9.60 -22.12 -14.03
CA LYS A 2 8.47 -21.95 -14.95
C LYS A 2 7.46 -21.00 -14.30
N THR A 3 6.97 -20.01 -15.03
CA THR A 3 5.92 -19.11 -14.54
C THR A 3 4.60 -19.85 -14.34
N ARG A 4 3.86 -19.46 -13.31
CA ARG A 4 2.56 -20.04 -12.93
C ARG A 4 1.56 -18.93 -12.65
N TRP A 5 0.28 -19.25 -12.67
CA TRP A 5 -0.76 -18.34 -12.24
C TRP A 5 -0.80 -18.27 -10.71
N HIS A 6 -0.86 -17.06 -10.21
CA HIS A 6 -1.01 -16.75 -8.79
C HIS A 6 -2.11 -15.72 -8.64
N ILE A 7 -2.80 -15.77 -7.52
CA ILE A 7 -3.82 -14.80 -7.15
C ILE A 7 -3.28 -14.00 -5.97
N GLY A 8 -3.40 -12.69 -6.02
CA GLY A 8 -3.12 -11.83 -4.88
C GLY A 8 -4.37 -11.12 -4.42
N LEU A 9 -4.49 -10.98 -3.11
CA LEU A 9 -5.56 -10.29 -2.44
C LEU A 9 -5.03 -9.10 -1.68
N MET A 10 -5.73 -7.96 -1.79
CA MET A 10 -5.48 -6.80 -0.96
C MET A 10 -6.78 -6.19 -0.48
N THR A 11 -6.74 -5.67 0.72
CA THR A 11 -7.78 -4.80 1.28
C THR A 11 -7.10 -3.50 1.62
N GLY A 12 -7.54 -2.40 1.05
CA GLY A 12 -6.93 -1.10 1.29
C GLY A 12 -6.97 -0.71 2.77
N THR A 13 -5.88 -0.13 3.29
CA THR A 13 -5.80 0.39 4.67
C THR A 13 -6.80 1.52 4.91
N VAL A 14 -7.29 2.15 3.87
CA VAL A 14 -8.27 3.26 3.91
C VAL A 14 -9.70 2.74 4.06
N LEU A 15 -9.92 1.41 4.05
CA LEU A 15 -11.25 0.77 4.09
C LEU A 15 -12.20 1.42 3.08
N ASP A 16 -11.77 1.48 1.81
CA ASP A 16 -12.63 1.94 0.71
C ASP A 16 -13.83 1.02 0.48
N GLY A 17 -13.89 -0.09 1.22
CA GLY A 17 -14.99 -1.04 1.21
C GLY A 17 -14.86 -2.09 0.13
N ASN A 18 -13.68 -2.27 -0.47
CA ASN A 18 -13.48 -3.19 -1.56
C ASN A 18 -12.41 -4.26 -1.27
N ILE A 19 -12.52 -5.36 -2.01
CA ILE A 19 -11.56 -6.46 -2.07
C ILE A 19 -10.90 -6.41 -3.45
N ASP A 20 -9.60 -6.20 -3.49
CA ASP A 20 -8.82 -6.32 -4.71
C ASP A 20 -8.41 -7.77 -4.92
N VAL A 21 -8.74 -8.32 -6.08
CA VAL A 21 -8.33 -9.66 -6.51
C VAL A 21 -7.62 -9.55 -7.85
N ALA A 22 -6.34 -9.90 -7.89
CA ALA A 22 -5.54 -9.82 -9.09
C ALA A 22 -4.86 -11.16 -9.41
N PHE A 23 -4.87 -11.52 -10.70
CA PHE A 23 -4.17 -12.69 -11.22
C PHE A 23 -2.88 -12.24 -11.90
N LEU A 24 -1.80 -12.94 -11.61
CA LEU A 24 -0.48 -12.66 -12.16
C LEU A 24 0.20 -13.97 -12.54
N ARG A 25 0.72 -14.03 -13.78
CA ARG A 25 1.56 -15.16 -14.20
C ARG A 25 3.02 -14.77 -14.01
N THR A 26 3.66 -15.38 -13.04
CA THR A 26 4.99 -14.99 -12.58
C THR A 26 5.77 -16.17 -12.00
N ASP A 27 7.08 -16.00 -11.89
CA ASP A 27 7.97 -16.84 -11.08
C ASP A 27 8.57 -16.04 -9.89
N GLY A 28 7.96 -14.88 -9.55
CA GLY A 28 8.42 -13.97 -8.51
C GLY A 28 9.54 -13.01 -8.95
N LYS A 29 10.18 -13.24 -10.10
CA LYS A 29 11.26 -12.41 -10.65
C LYS A 29 10.91 -11.74 -11.98
N ILE A 30 10.03 -12.37 -12.74
CA ILE A 30 9.51 -11.86 -14.00
C ILE A 30 7.99 -11.91 -14.00
N ILE A 31 7.36 -10.96 -14.67
CA ILE A 31 5.94 -10.95 -14.96
C ILE A 31 5.76 -11.36 -16.41
N GLU A 32 5.21 -12.56 -16.62
CA GLU A 32 4.88 -13.03 -17.96
C GLU A 32 3.58 -12.40 -18.44
N GLU A 33 2.54 -12.45 -17.61
CA GLU A 33 1.20 -11.99 -17.98
C GLU A 33 0.45 -11.38 -16.80
N PHE A 34 -0.28 -10.29 -17.07
CA PHE A 34 -1.28 -9.70 -16.18
C PHE A 34 -2.63 -10.35 -16.50
N GLY A 35 -3.15 -11.18 -15.59
CA GLY A 35 -4.40 -11.90 -15.77
C GLY A 35 -5.64 -11.09 -15.38
N HIS A 36 -6.68 -11.78 -14.94
CA HIS A 36 -7.92 -11.13 -14.49
C HIS A 36 -7.68 -10.23 -13.26
N TYR A 37 -8.39 -9.12 -13.20
CA TYR A 37 -8.43 -8.22 -12.04
C TYR A 37 -9.86 -7.79 -11.78
N ASN A 38 -10.27 -7.78 -10.54
CA ASN A 38 -11.57 -7.27 -10.14
C ASN A 38 -11.51 -6.62 -8.77
N LEU A 39 -12.32 -5.57 -8.62
CA LEU A 39 -12.58 -4.86 -7.39
C LEU A 39 -14.00 -5.22 -6.95
N LEU A 40 -14.14 -5.90 -5.84
CA LEU A 40 -15.40 -6.43 -5.33
C LEU A 40 -15.76 -5.75 -4.01
N PRO A 41 -16.99 -5.24 -3.84
CA PRO A 41 -17.37 -4.59 -2.60
C PRO A 41 -17.53 -5.62 -1.47
N TYR A 42 -17.17 -5.21 -0.25
CA TYR A 42 -17.58 -5.89 0.95
C TYR A 42 -19.07 -5.66 1.22
N ASP A 43 -19.73 -6.63 1.83
CA ASP A 43 -21.02 -6.42 2.45
C ASP A 43 -20.90 -5.41 3.60
N GLU A 44 -21.93 -4.59 3.82
CA GLU A 44 -21.93 -3.54 4.85
C GLU A 44 -21.72 -4.11 6.27
N GLU A 45 -22.15 -5.34 6.54
CA GLU A 45 -21.89 -6.02 7.82
C GLU A 45 -20.39 -6.25 8.01
N VAL A 46 -19.70 -6.81 7.01
CA VAL A 46 -18.24 -7.08 7.07
C VAL A 46 -17.47 -5.77 7.21
N LYS A 47 -17.84 -4.75 6.45
CA LYS A 47 -17.25 -3.41 6.54
C LYS A 47 -17.43 -2.81 7.94
N GLY A 48 -18.62 -2.93 8.53
CA GLY A 48 -18.90 -2.49 9.90
C GLY A 48 -18.05 -3.22 10.95
N LEU A 49 -17.82 -4.53 10.77
CA LEU A 49 -16.96 -5.33 11.64
C LEU A 49 -15.47 -4.88 11.52
N LEU A 50 -14.99 -4.65 10.31
CA LEU A 50 -13.62 -4.18 10.05
C LEU A 50 -13.35 -2.82 10.71
N ILE A 51 -14.27 -1.86 10.57
CA ILE A 51 -14.16 -0.55 11.22
C ILE A 51 -14.08 -0.68 12.74
N LYS A 52 -14.95 -1.50 13.33
CA LYS A 52 -14.94 -1.75 14.78
C LYS A 52 -13.64 -2.42 15.23
N ALA A 53 -13.18 -3.43 14.50
CA ALA A 53 -11.94 -4.14 14.83
C ALA A 53 -10.72 -3.20 14.80
N ILE A 54 -10.62 -2.31 13.82
CA ILE A 54 -9.54 -1.32 13.74
C ILE A 54 -9.60 -0.34 14.92
N ASN A 55 -10.80 0.14 15.27
CA ASN A 55 -10.95 1.05 16.42
C ASN A 55 -10.57 0.37 17.74
N GLU A 56 -11.00 -0.88 17.96
CA GLU A 56 -10.62 -1.64 19.14
C GLU A 56 -9.12 -2.00 19.15
N ALA A 57 -8.52 -2.23 17.99
CA ALA A 57 -7.09 -2.46 17.87
C ALA A 57 -6.25 -1.26 18.35
N GLN A 58 -6.69 -0.03 18.03
CA GLN A 58 -6.02 1.19 18.50
C GLN A 58 -6.06 1.32 20.04
N ILE A 59 -7.17 0.90 20.66
CA ILE A 59 -7.32 0.92 22.12
C ILE A 59 -6.48 -0.20 22.77
N TRP A 60 -6.48 -1.38 22.14
CA TRP A 60 -5.73 -2.55 22.61
C TRP A 60 -4.22 -2.31 22.61
N ASP A 61 -3.71 -1.68 21.57
CA ASP A 61 -2.28 -1.34 21.34
C ASP A 61 -1.32 -2.46 21.78
N PHE A 62 -1.65 -3.72 21.46
CA PHE A 62 -0.94 -4.93 21.84
C PHE A 62 -0.82 -5.17 23.35
N ASN A 63 -1.69 -4.60 24.18
CA ASN A 63 -1.71 -4.77 25.63
C ASN A 63 -2.82 -5.74 26.07
N GLY A 64 -2.43 -6.84 26.70
CA GLY A 64 -3.37 -7.87 27.15
C GLY A 64 -3.91 -8.76 26.03
N PRO A 65 -5.04 -9.46 26.28
CA PRO A 65 -5.64 -10.37 25.31
C PRO A 65 -6.18 -9.62 24.08
N GLU A 66 -6.21 -10.30 22.92
CA GLU A 66 -6.82 -9.74 21.70
C GLU A 66 -8.30 -9.40 21.94
N PRO A 67 -8.79 -8.28 21.38
CA PRO A 67 -10.20 -7.93 21.41
C PRO A 67 -11.10 -9.04 20.87
N ALA A 68 -12.19 -9.34 21.56
CA ALA A 68 -13.11 -10.43 21.18
C ALA A 68 -13.71 -10.26 19.77
N ILE A 69 -13.81 -9.01 19.30
CA ILE A 69 -14.30 -8.69 17.94
C ILE A 69 -13.41 -9.28 16.85
N PHE A 70 -12.11 -9.50 17.10
CA PHE A 70 -11.15 -9.97 16.09
C PHE A 70 -11.54 -11.32 15.51
N SER A 71 -11.89 -12.29 16.33
CA SER A 71 -12.28 -13.63 15.88
C SER A 71 -13.50 -13.58 14.93
N LYS A 72 -14.55 -12.83 15.30
CA LYS A 72 -15.73 -12.66 14.46
C LYS A 72 -15.41 -11.96 13.14
N THR A 73 -14.60 -10.89 13.21
CA THR A 73 -14.19 -10.11 12.04
C THR A 73 -13.34 -10.93 11.09
N GLU A 74 -12.37 -11.67 11.64
CA GLU A 74 -11.46 -12.54 10.87
C GLU A 74 -12.23 -13.62 10.10
N ALA A 75 -13.20 -14.27 10.75
CA ALA A 75 -14.04 -15.27 10.10
C ALA A 75 -14.90 -14.66 8.97
N ALA A 76 -15.52 -13.51 9.20
CA ALA A 76 -16.34 -12.81 8.21
C ALA A 76 -15.50 -12.33 7.01
N LEU A 77 -14.34 -11.71 7.27
CA LEU A 77 -13.38 -11.26 6.28
C LEU A 77 -12.89 -12.44 5.41
N THR A 78 -12.44 -13.52 6.06
CA THR A 78 -11.92 -14.69 5.37
C THR A 78 -12.96 -15.30 4.44
N ASN A 79 -14.21 -15.41 4.91
CA ASN A 79 -15.30 -15.93 4.09
C ASN A 79 -15.59 -15.03 2.89
N SER A 80 -15.69 -13.72 3.09
CA SER A 80 -15.96 -12.75 2.04
C SER A 80 -14.87 -12.76 0.96
N GLN A 81 -13.59 -12.78 1.36
CA GLN A 81 -12.47 -12.83 0.42
C GLN A 81 -12.37 -14.19 -0.28
N THR A 82 -12.70 -15.28 0.38
CA THR A 82 -12.77 -16.62 -0.27
C THR A 82 -13.80 -16.63 -1.39
N VAL A 83 -15.00 -16.10 -1.14
CA VAL A 83 -16.08 -15.98 -2.15
C VAL A 83 -15.63 -15.06 -3.31
N ALA A 84 -14.93 -13.97 -3.00
CA ALA A 84 -14.38 -13.08 -4.02
C ALA A 84 -13.39 -13.82 -4.94
N VAL A 85 -12.47 -14.61 -4.38
CA VAL A 85 -11.51 -15.43 -5.15
C VAL A 85 -12.25 -16.43 -6.03
N GLN A 86 -13.19 -17.21 -5.49
CA GLN A 86 -13.98 -18.19 -6.24
C GLN A 86 -14.70 -17.56 -7.43
N ARG A 87 -15.28 -16.37 -7.20
CA ARG A 87 -15.95 -15.60 -8.26
C ARG A 87 -14.96 -15.17 -9.35
N CYS A 88 -13.78 -14.66 -8.95
CA CYS A 88 -12.77 -14.21 -9.90
C CYS A 88 -12.14 -15.37 -10.68
N ILE A 89 -11.94 -16.54 -10.08
CA ILE A 89 -11.50 -17.74 -10.79
C ILE A 89 -12.49 -18.07 -11.92
N LYS A 90 -13.79 -18.13 -11.62
CA LYS A 90 -14.82 -18.39 -12.63
C LYS A 90 -14.84 -17.34 -13.75
N LEU A 91 -14.64 -16.07 -13.42
CA LEU A 91 -14.65 -14.97 -14.40
C LEU A 91 -13.36 -14.91 -15.24
N SER A 92 -12.25 -15.40 -14.71
CA SER A 92 -10.95 -15.37 -15.40
C SER A 92 -10.87 -16.34 -16.57
N GLY A 93 -11.63 -17.44 -16.54
CA GLY A 93 -11.51 -18.55 -17.48
C GLY A 93 -10.22 -19.36 -17.33
N ILE A 94 -9.41 -19.09 -16.30
CA ILE A 94 -8.18 -19.85 -15.99
C ILE A 94 -8.60 -21.15 -15.28
N ASP A 95 -8.03 -22.29 -15.70
CA ASP A 95 -8.23 -23.57 -15.01
C ASP A 95 -7.69 -23.48 -13.58
N GLU A 96 -8.48 -23.89 -12.59
CA GLU A 96 -8.07 -23.92 -11.19
C GLU A 96 -6.78 -24.70 -10.95
N ASN A 97 -6.53 -25.75 -11.76
CA ASN A 97 -5.32 -26.56 -11.70
C ASN A 97 -4.05 -25.82 -12.19
N GLU A 98 -4.21 -24.71 -12.90
CA GLU A 98 -3.10 -23.85 -13.32
C GLU A 98 -2.71 -22.81 -12.27
N ILE A 99 -3.52 -22.67 -11.21
CA ILE A 99 -3.30 -21.71 -10.13
C ILE A 99 -2.44 -22.37 -9.05
N GLU A 100 -1.21 -21.88 -8.89
CA GLU A 100 -0.24 -22.42 -7.95
C GLU A 100 -0.58 -22.08 -6.49
N ALA A 101 -0.92 -20.82 -6.23
CA ALA A 101 -1.22 -20.37 -4.88
C ALA A 101 -1.97 -19.02 -4.86
N VAL A 102 -2.54 -18.71 -3.68
CA VAL A 102 -3.18 -17.42 -3.36
C VAL A 102 -2.34 -16.70 -2.31
N GLY A 103 -2.00 -15.44 -2.55
CA GLY A 103 -1.40 -14.52 -1.58
C GLY A 103 -2.49 -13.75 -0.86
N PHE A 104 -2.70 -14.06 0.40
CA PHE A 104 -3.77 -13.51 1.23
C PHE A 104 -3.20 -12.52 2.26
N HIS A 105 -3.25 -11.22 1.97
CA HIS A 105 -2.78 -10.19 2.90
C HIS A 105 -3.63 -10.12 4.17
N GLY A 106 -4.94 -10.36 4.06
CA GLY A 106 -5.87 -10.08 5.14
C GLY A 106 -6.06 -8.58 5.37
N GLN A 107 -6.55 -8.18 6.54
CA GLN A 107 -6.71 -6.78 6.96
C GLN A 107 -5.75 -6.44 8.08
N THR A 108 -4.84 -5.51 7.85
CA THR A 108 -4.03 -4.93 8.93
C THR A 108 -4.93 -4.11 9.84
N VAL A 109 -5.04 -4.52 11.10
CA VAL A 109 -5.78 -3.79 12.13
C VAL A 109 -4.88 -2.94 13.01
N LEU A 110 -3.61 -3.36 13.18
CA LEU A 110 -2.62 -2.60 13.93
C LEU A 110 -1.21 -2.94 13.45
N HIS A 111 -0.39 -1.92 13.30
CA HIS A 111 1.01 -2.04 12.96
C HIS A 111 1.84 -1.03 13.75
N ARG A 112 2.89 -1.51 14.39
CA ARG A 112 3.88 -0.70 15.09
C ARG A 112 5.25 -1.13 14.59
N ALA A 113 5.87 -0.29 13.78
CA ALA A 113 7.22 -0.54 13.29
C ALA A 113 8.21 -0.61 14.47
N PRO A 114 9.30 -1.40 14.37
CA PRO A 114 10.35 -1.39 15.39
C PRO A 114 11.04 -0.03 15.44
N ASN A 115 11.48 0.33 16.65
CA ASN A 115 12.29 1.51 16.87
C ASN A 115 13.47 1.17 17.82
N LYS A 116 14.31 2.17 18.15
CA LYS A 116 15.50 1.96 19.00
C LYS A 116 15.19 1.36 20.39
N SER A 117 13.96 1.51 20.89
CA SER A 117 13.56 1.13 22.25
C SER A 117 12.55 -0.02 22.28
N SER A 118 11.94 -0.39 21.16
CA SER A 118 10.91 -1.42 21.11
C SER A 118 10.99 -2.29 19.86
N LYS A 119 10.71 -3.58 20.04
CA LYS A 119 10.46 -4.50 18.93
C LYS A 119 9.14 -4.12 18.24
N GLY A 120 9.10 -4.22 16.91
CA GLY A 120 7.87 -4.03 16.17
C GLY A 120 6.81 -5.08 16.52
N LYS A 121 5.54 -4.73 16.30
CA LYS A 121 4.39 -5.63 16.39
C LYS A 121 3.42 -5.36 15.26
N THR A 122 2.77 -6.39 14.76
CA THR A 122 1.80 -6.25 13.68
C THR A 122 0.68 -7.27 13.83
N ARG A 123 -0.54 -6.92 13.46
CA ARG A 123 -1.68 -7.84 13.43
C ARG A 123 -2.49 -7.64 12.17
N GLN A 124 -2.56 -8.69 11.38
CA GLN A 124 -3.45 -8.82 10.23
C GLN A 124 -4.53 -9.85 10.58
N LEU A 125 -5.80 -9.49 10.36
CA LEU A 125 -6.90 -10.44 10.43
C LEU A 125 -6.99 -11.19 9.11
N GLY A 126 -7.05 -12.52 9.17
CA GLY A 126 -7.17 -13.39 8.00
C GLY A 126 -6.71 -14.81 8.29
N ASP A 127 -7.63 -15.76 8.15
CA ASP A 127 -7.36 -17.19 8.34
C ASP A 127 -7.08 -17.85 6.98
N GLY A 128 -5.80 -17.86 6.60
CA GLY A 128 -5.36 -18.48 5.35
C GLY A 128 -5.56 -19.98 5.29
N GLN A 129 -5.55 -20.67 6.43
CA GLN A 129 -5.81 -22.12 6.46
C GLN A 129 -7.27 -22.42 6.12
N THR A 130 -8.21 -21.66 6.68
CA THR A 130 -9.63 -21.78 6.33
C THR A 130 -9.87 -21.46 4.85
N MET A 131 -9.21 -20.43 4.31
CA MET A 131 -9.30 -20.10 2.89
C MET A 131 -8.76 -21.24 2.02
N ALA A 132 -7.59 -21.79 2.34
CA ALA A 132 -6.99 -22.90 1.60
C ALA A 132 -7.90 -24.15 1.58
N ASN A 133 -8.49 -24.49 2.71
CA ASN A 133 -9.41 -25.62 2.82
C ASN A 133 -10.68 -25.43 1.95
N LYS A 134 -11.17 -24.20 1.84
CA LYS A 134 -12.38 -23.89 1.03
C LYS A 134 -12.10 -23.81 -0.47
N LEU A 135 -10.90 -23.36 -0.85
CA LEU A 135 -10.52 -23.21 -2.25
C LEU A 135 -9.91 -24.48 -2.84
N GLY A 136 -9.32 -25.34 -2.03
CA GLY A 136 -8.48 -26.45 -2.52
C GLY A 136 -7.16 -25.98 -3.13
N ILE A 137 -6.79 -24.71 -2.96
CA ILE A 137 -5.59 -24.07 -3.49
C ILE A 137 -4.70 -23.65 -2.32
N PRO A 138 -3.36 -23.84 -2.39
CA PRO A 138 -2.45 -23.34 -1.36
C PRO A 138 -2.62 -21.83 -1.12
N VAL A 139 -2.57 -21.40 0.15
CA VAL A 139 -2.68 -20.00 0.54
C VAL A 139 -1.46 -19.60 1.37
N VAL A 140 -0.79 -18.54 0.94
CA VAL A 140 0.28 -17.87 1.70
C VAL A 140 -0.31 -16.63 2.36
N TYR A 141 -0.10 -16.48 3.65
CA TYR A 141 -0.65 -15.38 4.45
C TYR A 141 0.30 -14.97 5.56
N ASP A 142 -0.04 -13.93 6.29
CA ASP A 142 0.80 -13.36 7.37
C ASP A 142 2.20 -12.95 6.87
N PHE A 143 2.23 -12.10 5.86
CA PHE A 143 3.46 -11.65 5.21
C PHE A 143 4.36 -10.77 6.07
N ARG A 144 3.86 -10.22 7.20
CA ARG A 144 4.55 -9.18 7.97
C ARG A 144 5.19 -9.66 9.26
N THR A 145 4.60 -10.66 9.92
CA THR A 145 5.02 -11.08 11.28
C THR A 145 6.46 -11.59 11.27
N ASN A 146 6.84 -12.38 10.27
CA ASN A 146 8.20 -12.92 10.21
C ASN A 146 9.26 -11.82 9.99
N ASP A 147 9.01 -10.87 9.09
CA ASP A 147 9.92 -9.74 8.85
C ASP A 147 10.11 -8.89 10.13
N ILE A 148 9.02 -8.60 10.84
CA ILE A 148 9.04 -7.90 12.13
C ILE A 148 9.85 -8.70 13.17
N SER A 149 9.68 -10.01 13.25
CA SER A 149 10.37 -10.86 14.21
C SER A 149 11.89 -10.89 14.00
N GLU A 150 12.30 -10.78 12.74
CA GLU A 150 13.71 -10.72 12.31
C GLU A 150 14.30 -9.29 12.39
N GLY A 151 13.51 -8.31 12.86
CA GLY A 151 13.95 -6.93 13.03
C GLY A 151 13.70 -6.02 11.83
N GLY A 152 12.98 -6.49 10.82
CA GLY A 152 12.51 -5.70 9.69
C GLY A 152 11.34 -4.79 10.06
N GLN A 153 10.98 -3.90 9.14
CA GLN A 153 9.90 -2.92 9.35
C GLN A 153 8.49 -3.52 9.13
N GLY A 154 8.37 -4.68 8.47
CA GLY A 154 7.11 -5.29 8.09
C GLY A 154 6.32 -4.50 7.02
N ALA A 155 6.83 -3.37 6.60
CA ALA A 155 6.27 -2.48 5.57
C ALA A 155 7.38 -1.53 5.03
N PRO A 156 7.28 -1.07 3.77
CA PRO A 156 6.35 -1.51 2.73
C PRO A 156 6.72 -2.87 2.13
N LEU A 157 5.75 -3.63 1.61
CA LEU A 157 5.98 -4.95 0.96
C LEU A 157 6.06 -4.86 -0.57
N CYS A 158 5.37 -3.90 -1.18
CA CYS A 158 5.31 -3.73 -2.63
C CYS A 158 6.65 -3.44 -3.35
N PRO A 159 7.73 -2.99 -2.69
CA PRO A 159 8.98 -2.66 -3.37
C PRO A 159 9.56 -3.79 -4.21
N ILE A 160 9.45 -5.05 -3.75
CA ILE A 160 9.93 -6.23 -4.52
C ILE A 160 9.17 -6.35 -5.85
N TYR A 161 7.86 -6.14 -5.82
CA TYR A 161 7.04 -6.13 -7.01
C TYR A 161 7.33 -4.91 -7.89
N HIS A 162 7.52 -3.74 -7.30
CA HIS A 162 7.95 -2.54 -8.01
C HIS A 162 9.28 -2.75 -8.74
N ALA A 163 10.23 -3.43 -8.11
CA ALA A 163 11.49 -3.81 -8.74
C ALA A 163 11.28 -4.66 -9.99
N THR A 164 10.37 -5.63 -9.92
CA THR A 164 10.01 -6.47 -11.06
C THR A 164 9.36 -5.66 -12.20
N LEU A 165 8.48 -4.72 -11.87
CA LEU A 165 7.88 -3.79 -12.83
C LEU A 165 8.93 -2.87 -13.49
N LEU A 166 9.83 -2.28 -12.70
CA LEU A 166 10.91 -1.43 -13.21
C LEU A 166 11.84 -2.23 -14.15
N LYS A 167 12.18 -3.46 -13.77
CA LYS A 167 12.99 -4.35 -14.60
C LYS A 167 12.31 -4.67 -15.93
N LYS A 168 10.99 -4.90 -15.93
CA LYS A 168 10.19 -5.20 -17.14
C LYS A 168 10.28 -4.09 -18.17
N ILE A 169 10.43 -2.84 -17.76
CA ILE A 169 10.56 -1.67 -18.67
C ILE A 169 12.02 -1.23 -18.88
N GLY A 170 13.01 -1.99 -18.41
CA GLY A 170 14.42 -1.63 -18.52
C GLY A 170 14.77 -0.33 -17.78
N ALA A 171 14.08 -0.03 -16.69
CA ALA A 171 14.32 1.19 -15.91
C ALA A 171 15.63 1.10 -15.13
N THR A 172 16.25 2.26 -14.94
CA THR A 172 17.48 2.45 -14.16
C THR A 172 17.18 3.23 -12.87
N SER A 173 18.22 3.57 -12.10
CA SER A 173 18.14 4.44 -10.92
C SER A 173 17.55 5.84 -11.18
N THR A 174 17.39 6.23 -12.46
CA THR A 174 16.74 7.49 -12.83
C THR A 174 15.21 7.44 -12.86
N THR A 175 14.62 6.28 -12.59
CA THR A 175 13.18 6.08 -12.54
C THR A 175 12.77 5.50 -11.19
N ALA A 176 11.78 6.10 -10.55
CA ALA A 176 11.17 5.57 -9.34
C ALA A 176 9.68 5.32 -9.52
N ILE A 177 9.11 4.42 -8.72
CA ILE A 177 7.68 4.22 -8.56
C ILE A 177 7.24 4.92 -7.28
N LEU A 178 6.17 5.70 -7.38
CA LEU A 178 5.48 6.32 -6.24
C LEU A 178 4.07 5.73 -6.14
N ASN A 179 3.79 5.01 -5.07
CA ASN A 179 2.42 4.56 -4.78
C ASN A 179 1.72 5.58 -3.91
N LEU A 180 0.57 6.10 -4.35
CA LEU A 180 -0.27 7.05 -3.65
C LEU A 180 -1.53 6.35 -3.11
N GLY A 181 -1.36 5.69 -1.97
CA GLY A 181 -2.43 5.16 -1.13
C GLY A 181 -2.90 6.21 -0.11
N GLY A 182 -3.19 5.80 1.13
CA GLY A 182 -3.40 6.72 2.26
C GLY A 182 -2.13 7.50 2.58
N LEU A 183 -0.99 6.82 2.54
CA LEU A 183 0.37 7.36 2.55
C LEU A 183 0.99 7.24 1.16
N GLY A 184 2.01 8.04 0.91
CA GLY A 184 2.87 7.90 -0.27
C GLY A 184 4.09 7.06 0.05
N ASN A 185 4.41 6.06 -0.78
CA ASN A 185 5.66 5.34 -0.67
C ASN A 185 6.41 5.30 -2.00
N LEU A 186 7.72 5.43 -1.89
CA LEU A 186 8.64 5.49 -3.00
C LEU A 186 9.44 4.19 -3.09
N SER A 187 9.68 3.73 -4.32
CA SER A 187 10.57 2.60 -4.59
C SER A 187 11.45 2.90 -5.79
N CYS A 188 12.75 2.69 -5.69
CA CYS A 188 13.68 2.86 -6.80
C CYS A 188 14.89 1.92 -6.69
N TYR A 189 15.57 1.70 -7.82
CA TYR A 189 16.86 1.03 -7.84
C TYR A 189 17.99 1.95 -7.40
N SER A 190 18.98 1.35 -6.77
CA SER A 190 20.25 2.00 -6.46
C SER A 190 21.39 1.00 -6.69
N GLU A 191 22.49 1.47 -7.26
CA GLU A 191 23.70 0.63 -7.44
C GLU A 191 24.28 0.14 -6.11
N LYS A 192 24.07 0.89 -5.02
CA LYS A 192 24.60 0.57 -3.69
C LYS A 192 23.69 -0.31 -2.87
N TYR A 193 22.36 -0.17 -3.02
CA TYR A 193 21.37 -0.78 -2.13
C TYR A 193 20.43 -1.75 -2.85
N ASP A 194 20.65 -2.02 -4.14
CA ASP A 194 19.79 -2.77 -5.04
C ASP A 194 18.36 -2.18 -5.13
N LEU A 195 17.65 -2.13 -4.04
CA LEU A 195 16.29 -1.59 -3.95
C LEU A 195 16.18 -0.69 -2.70
N ILE A 196 15.78 0.56 -2.91
CA ILE A 196 15.43 1.50 -1.84
C ILE A 196 13.92 1.68 -1.84
N ALA A 197 13.30 1.60 -0.65
CA ALA A 197 11.90 1.89 -0.50
C ALA A 197 11.59 2.46 0.90
N PHE A 198 10.71 3.47 0.94
CA PHE A 198 10.29 4.13 2.18
C PHE A 198 9.06 5.01 1.96
N ASP A 199 8.39 5.39 3.05
CA ASP A 199 7.25 6.28 2.98
C ASP A 199 7.72 7.73 2.81
N THR A 200 7.13 8.42 1.83
CA THR A 200 7.48 9.82 1.51
C THR A 200 6.82 10.81 2.45
N GLY A 201 5.60 10.48 2.86
CA GLY A 201 4.75 11.36 3.66
C GLY A 201 3.27 11.00 3.53
N PRO A 202 2.36 11.90 3.96
CA PRO A 202 0.93 11.73 3.74
C PRO A 202 0.61 11.73 2.24
N ALA A 203 -0.50 11.05 1.86
CA ALA A 203 -1.04 11.11 0.51
C ALA A 203 -2.56 11.34 0.55
N ASN A 204 -3.39 10.37 0.14
CA ASN A 204 -4.83 10.61 0.09
C ASN A 204 -5.50 10.70 1.47
N ALA A 205 -4.95 10.08 2.53
CA ALA A 205 -5.64 9.96 3.80
C ALA A 205 -6.06 11.31 4.40
N PRO A 206 -5.16 12.29 4.63
CA PRO A 206 -5.56 13.57 5.20
C PRO A 206 -6.46 14.39 4.28
N VAL A 207 -6.29 14.30 2.95
CA VAL A 207 -7.17 14.96 1.98
C VAL A 207 -8.59 14.39 2.08
N ASN A 208 -8.72 13.05 2.06
CA ASN A 208 -10.00 12.39 2.18
C ASN A 208 -10.70 12.67 3.51
N ASP A 209 -9.95 12.63 4.62
CA ASP A 209 -10.49 12.92 5.94
C ASP A 209 -10.93 14.39 6.05
N TRP A 210 -10.26 15.33 5.36
CA TRP A 210 -10.67 16.73 5.25
C TRP A 210 -12.03 16.86 4.56
N ILE A 211 -12.19 16.24 3.39
CA ILE A 211 -13.45 16.27 2.64
C ILE A 211 -14.61 15.65 3.46
N LYS A 212 -14.34 14.50 4.12
CA LYS A 212 -15.31 13.85 5.01
C LYS A 212 -15.75 14.76 6.16
N SER A 213 -14.86 15.56 6.72
CA SER A 213 -15.18 16.46 7.82
C SER A 213 -16.20 17.54 7.46
N PHE A 214 -16.36 17.82 6.16
CA PHE A 214 -17.39 18.73 5.62
C PHE A 214 -18.66 18.01 5.12
N ASN A 215 -18.74 16.68 5.26
CA ASN A 215 -19.84 15.84 4.74
C ASN A 215 -20.04 15.95 3.22
N LEU A 216 -18.95 16.18 2.46
CA LEU A 216 -18.97 16.34 1.00
C LEU A 216 -18.57 15.09 0.23
N GLY A 217 -18.63 13.91 0.88
CA GLY A 217 -18.28 12.62 0.29
C GLY A 217 -17.03 12.01 0.89
N GLN A 218 -16.42 11.08 0.17
CA GLN A 218 -15.29 10.28 0.66
C GLN A 218 -13.92 10.85 0.27
N MET A 219 -13.86 11.66 -0.79
CA MET A 219 -12.60 12.16 -1.36
C MET A 219 -12.82 13.39 -2.24
N ASP A 220 -11.75 14.12 -2.54
CA ASP A 220 -11.72 15.18 -3.55
C ASP A 220 -11.54 14.54 -4.95
N ILE A 221 -12.65 14.34 -5.65
CA ILE A 221 -12.66 13.68 -6.95
C ILE A 221 -11.88 14.54 -7.96
N GLY A 222 -10.86 13.94 -8.59
CA GLY A 222 -10.02 14.63 -9.55
C GLY A 222 -9.14 15.74 -8.95
N GLY A 223 -9.31 16.08 -7.68
CA GLY A 223 -8.64 17.20 -7.02
C GLY A 223 -9.30 18.55 -7.29
N GLU A 224 -10.60 18.55 -7.66
CA GLU A 224 -11.33 19.75 -8.08
C GLU A 224 -11.52 20.78 -6.96
N ILE A 225 -11.63 20.31 -5.70
CA ILE A 225 -11.77 21.19 -4.55
C ILE A 225 -10.41 21.85 -4.27
N ALA A 226 -9.35 21.05 -4.21
CA ALA A 226 -7.99 21.56 -4.01
C ALA A 226 -7.56 22.53 -5.10
N ALA A 227 -7.96 22.29 -6.36
CA ALA A 227 -7.64 23.17 -7.48
C ALA A 227 -8.22 24.60 -7.35
N ARG A 228 -9.28 24.79 -6.56
CA ARG A 228 -9.89 26.12 -6.32
C ARG A 228 -9.28 26.86 -5.12
N GLY A 229 -8.54 26.14 -4.28
CA GLY A 229 -7.91 26.70 -3.09
C GLY A 229 -6.59 27.40 -3.37
N LYS A 230 -6.11 28.13 -2.39
CA LYS A 230 -4.79 28.77 -2.39
C LYS A 230 -3.91 28.08 -1.36
N VAL A 231 -2.70 27.73 -1.76
CA VAL A 231 -1.71 27.18 -0.86
C VAL A 231 -1.02 28.31 -0.09
N ASP A 232 -1.01 28.20 1.23
CA ASP A 232 -0.15 29.00 2.09
C ASP A 232 1.25 28.34 2.15
N ASP A 233 2.17 28.84 1.33
CA ASP A 233 3.53 28.28 1.23
C ASP A 233 4.35 28.50 2.49
N PHE A 234 4.04 29.54 3.31
CA PHE A 234 4.70 29.72 4.59
C PHE A 234 4.30 28.61 5.56
N LYS A 235 3.00 28.37 5.71
CA LYS A 235 2.49 27.27 6.54
C LYS A 235 2.93 25.91 6.03
N LEU A 236 2.97 25.71 4.72
CA LEU A 236 3.50 24.47 4.13
C LEU A 236 4.96 24.23 4.52
N THR A 237 5.77 25.30 4.50
CA THR A 237 7.18 25.24 4.92
C THR A 237 7.30 24.88 6.41
N GLU A 238 6.45 25.45 7.28
CA GLU A 238 6.42 25.08 8.70
C GLU A 238 6.10 23.60 8.91
N ILE A 239 5.13 23.05 8.16
CA ILE A 239 4.79 21.61 8.22
C ILE A 239 5.97 20.75 7.80
N LEU A 240 6.71 21.16 6.76
CA LEU A 240 7.86 20.44 6.23
C LEU A 240 9.12 20.53 7.11
N ASN A 241 9.10 21.33 8.19
CA ASN A 241 10.12 21.32 9.24
C ASN A 241 9.97 20.12 10.21
N ASP A 242 8.92 19.29 10.06
CA ASP A 242 8.80 18.08 10.83
C ASP A 242 10.04 17.19 10.60
N PRO A 243 10.70 16.71 11.66
CA PRO A 243 11.93 15.91 11.56
C PRO A 243 11.79 14.67 10.67
N TYR A 244 10.59 14.14 10.50
CA TYR A 244 10.34 12.99 9.63
C TYR A 244 10.87 13.21 8.22
N PHE A 245 10.72 14.40 7.65
CA PHE A 245 11.12 14.68 6.27
C PHE A 245 12.65 14.69 6.05
N GLU A 246 13.42 14.84 7.13
CA GLU A 246 14.89 14.83 7.09
C GLU A 246 15.51 13.48 7.49
N VAL A 247 14.70 12.56 8.06
CA VAL A 247 15.19 11.22 8.42
C VAL A 247 15.51 10.44 7.15
N SER A 248 16.70 9.82 7.09
CA SER A 248 17.06 8.95 5.98
C SER A 248 16.26 7.64 6.00
N PHE A 249 16.22 6.96 4.86
CA PHE A 249 15.64 5.63 4.77
C PHE A 249 16.52 4.59 5.50
N PRO A 250 15.92 3.45 5.99
CA PRO A 250 14.50 3.09 5.89
C PRO A 250 13.65 3.86 6.90
N LYS A 251 12.46 4.29 6.47
CA LYS A 251 11.48 4.94 7.34
C LYS A 251 10.06 4.63 6.88
N SER A 252 9.14 4.58 7.82
CA SER A 252 7.71 4.35 7.58
C SER A 252 6.85 5.24 8.46
N LEU A 253 5.58 5.36 8.13
CA LEU A 253 4.57 6.16 8.82
C LEU A 253 3.36 5.31 9.19
N ASP A 254 2.68 5.71 10.24
CA ASP A 254 1.27 5.38 10.46
C ASP A 254 0.38 6.42 9.75
N ARG A 255 -0.79 6.01 9.26
CA ARG A 255 -1.71 6.92 8.55
C ARG A 255 -2.16 8.11 9.38
N PHE A 256 -2.03 8.06 10.70
CA PHE A 256 -2.45 9.11 11.63
C PHE A 256 -1.33 10.07 12.03
N ASP A 257 -0.09 9.83 11.62
CA ASP A 257 1.06 10.70 11.93
C ASP A 257 0.87 12.10 11.32
N PHE A 258 0.25 12.18 10.13
CA PHE A 258 -0.14 13.44 9.50
C PHE A 258 -1.66 13.52 9.34
N SER A 259 -2.29 14.28 10.21
CA SER A 259 -3.75 14.43 10.23
C SER A 259 -4.22 15.63 9.40
N TYR A 260 -5.45 15.54 8.85
CA TYR A 260 -6.12 16.66 8.21
C TYR A 260 -6.27 17.91 9.12
N LYS A 261 -6.10 17.74 10.44
CA LYS A 261 -6.11 18.86 11.42
C LYS A 261 -5.04 19.92 11.14
N ILE A 262 -4.04 19.61 10.34
CA ILE A 262 -3.06 20.56 9.79
C ILE A 262 -3.77 21.73 9.08
N ALA A 263 -4.88 21.45 8.40
CA ALA A 263 -5.70 22.46 7.70
C ALA A 263 -6.77 23.12 8.59
N LYS A 264 -6.78 22.85 9.90
CA LYS A 264 -7.80 23.42 10.81
C LYS A 264 -7.83 24.95 10.74
N GLY A 265 -9.05 25.49 10.59
CA GLY A 265 -9.30 26.94 10.50
C GLY A 265 -9.19 27.53 9.09
N MET A 266 -8.85 26.72 8.08
CA MET A 266 -8.86 27.12 6.68
C MET A 266 -10.26 26.95 6.04
N SER A 267 -10.46 27.57 4.88
CA SER A 267 -11.60 27.25 4.02
C SER A 267 -11.52 25.82 3.52
N LEU A 268 -12.61 25.27 3.03
CA LEU A 268 -12.64 23.92 2.44
C LEU A 268 -11.59 23.77 1.34
N GLU A 269 -11.56 24.75 0.43
CA GLU A 269 -10.68 24.75 -0.74
C GLU A 269 -9.22 24.93 -0.36
N ASP A 270 -8.91 25.90 0.52
CA ASP A 270 -7.52 26.16 0.93
C ASP A 270 -6.95 25.01 1.76
N GLY A 271 -7.80 24.39 2.62
CA GLY A 271 -7.42 23.21 3.37
C GLY A 271 -7.15 22.00 2.47
N ALA A 272 -7.96 21.76 1.45
CA ALA A 272 -7.71 20.75 0.44
C ALA A 272 -6.44 21.04 -0.36
N ALA A 273 -6.22 22.31 -0.72
CA ALA A 273 -5.04 22.73 -1.48
C ALA A 273 -3.74 22.51 -0.70
N ILE A 274 -3.67 22.94 0.56
CA ILE A 274 -2.44 22.77 1.35
C ILE A 274 -2.13 21.30 1.65
N LEU A 275 -3.15 20.47 1.92
CA LEU A 275 -2.97 19.04 2.12
C LEU A 275 -2.49 18.34 0.86
N THR A 276 -2.99 18.75 -0.32
CA THR A 276 -2.55 18.23 -1.61
C THR A 276 -1.14 18.71 -1.97
N ALA A 277 -0.82 19.98 -1.68
CA ALA A 277 0.53 20.52 -1.86
C ALA A 277 1.57 19.85 -0.95
N LEU A 278 1.15 19.48 0.28
CA LEU A 278 2.01 18.74 1.21
C LEU A 278 2.43 17.37 0.61
N VAL A 279 1.55 16.69 -0.12
CA VAL A 279 1.92 15.46 -0.84
C VAL A 279 3.05 15.73 -1.83
N GLY A 280 2.91 16.77 -2.66
CA GLY A 280 3.93 17.12 -3.65
C GLY A 280 5.27 17.50 -3.03
N ALA A 281 5.22 18.30 -1.98
CA ALA A 281 6.42 18.77 -1.29
C ALA A 281 7.14 17.65 -0.51
N SER A 282 6.39 16.77 0.16
CA SER A 282 6.95 15.60 0.86
C SER A 282 7.64 14.61 -0.11
N VAL A 283 7.06 14.42 -1.30
CA VAL A 283 7.70 13.64 -2.37
C VAL A 283 9.02 14.31 -2.79
N GLY A 284 9.05 15.63 -2.96
CA GLY A 284 10.27 16.37 -3.26
C GLY A 284 11.38 16.11 -2.23
N LYS A 285 11.06 16.28 -0.95
CA LYS A 285 11.97 15.96 0.17
C LYS A 285 12.46 14.51 0.14
N ALA A 286 11.57 13.57 -0.14
CA ALA A 286 11.92 12.16 -0.23
C ALA A 286 12.90 11.86 -1.38
N LEU A 287 12.73 12.50 -2.53
CA LEU A 287 13.64 12.34 -3.67
C LEU A 287 15.03 12.90 -3.37
N ASP A 288 15.13 13.97 -2.57
CA ASP A 288 16.41 14.58 -2.18
C ASP A 288 17.22 13.71 -1.20
N LEU A 289 16.57 12.76 -0.51
CA LEU A 289 17.27 11.78 0.34
C LEU A 289 17.95 10.65 -0.44
N LEU A 290 17.61 10.48 -1.72
CA LEU A 290 18.14 9.38 -2.53
C LEU A 290 19.58 9.65 -2.99
N PRO A 291 20.44 8.61 -3.05
CA PRO A 291 21.83 8.75 -3.54
C PRO A 291 21.91 9.28 -4.97
N ILE A 292 20.96 8.90 -5.80
CA ILE A 292 20.75 9.41 -7.16
C ILE A 292 19.30 9.86 -7.23
N ARG A 293 19.10 11.15 -7.45
CA ARG A 293 17.76 11.72 -7.58
C ARG A 293 17.14 11.27 -8.90
N PRO A 294 16.00 10.57 -8.90
CA PRO A 294 15.30 10.18 -10.12
C PRO A 294 14.88 11.40 -10.94
N THR A 295 14.81 11.22 -12.25
CA THR A 295 14.31 12.23 -13.20
C THR A 295 12.88 11.95 -13.66
N ARG A 296 12.34 10.78 -13.27
CA ARG A 296 10.99 10.34 -13.64
C ARG A 296 10.34 9.55 -12.51
N LEU A 297 9.09 9.89 -12.22
CA LEU A 297 8.21 9.12 -11.34
C LEU A 297 7.12 8.40 -12.16
N ILE A 298 6.91 7.13 -11.85
CA ILE A 298 5.73 6.37 -12.30
C ILE A 298 4.81 6.25 -11.10
N VAL A 299 3.62 6.84 -11.19
CA VAL A 299 2.68 6.93 -10.07
C VAL A 299 1.59 5.87 -10.18
N SER A 300 1.40 5.12 -9.11
CA SER A 300 0.36 4.12 -8.90
C SER A 300 -0.55 4.49 -7.72
N GLY A 301 -1.51 3.63 -7.41
CA GLY A 301 -2.48 3.88 -6.35
C GLY A 301 -3.57 4.87 -6.72
N GLY A 302 -4.55 5.05 -5.84
CA GLY A 302 -5.73 5.87 -6.09
C GLY A 302 -5.41 7.34 -6.35
N GLY A 303 -4.37 7.88 -5.72
CA GLY A 303 -3.96 9.28 -5.85
C GLY A 303 -3.54 9.69 -7.26
N ARG A 304 -3.14 8.74 -8.12
CA ARG A 304 -2.82 9.02 -9.53
C ARG A 304 -4.02 9.57 -10.33
N LYS A 305 -5.24 9.35 -9.84
CA LYS A 305 -6.49 9.86 -10.44
C LYS A 305 -6.80 11.31 -10.04
N ASN A 306 -6.12 11.83 -9.03
CA ASN A 306 -6.25 13.21 -8.59
C ASN A 306 -5.27 14.09 -9.39
N GLN A 307 -5.80 14.81 -10.38
CA GLN A 307 -4.99 15.62 -11.30
C GLN A 307 -4.23 16.75 -10.59
N THR A 308 -4.87 17.39 -9.61
CA THR A 308 -4.24 18.47 -8.82
C THR A 308 -3.06 17.92 -8.01
N MET A 309 -3.22 16.75 -7.39
CA MET A 309 -2.13 16.08 -6.67
C MET A 309 -0.96 15.73 -7.62
N MET A 310 -1.25 15.23 -8.81
CA MET A 310 -0.22 14.93 -9.82
C MET A 310 0.53 16.18 -10.28
N GLN A 311 -0.16 17.32 -10.41
CA GLN A 311 0.44 18.61 -10.74
C GLN A 311 1.31 19.13 -9.60
N GLU A 312 0.83 19.06 -8.35
CA GLU A 312 1.58 19.47 -7.16
C GLU A 312 2.87 18.63 -7.00
N ILE A 313 2.79 17.32 -7.24
CA ILE A 313 3.99 16.46 -7.24
C ILE A 313 4.95 16.89 -8.35
N SER A 314 4.47 17.08 -9.57
CA SER A 314 5.34 17.45 -10.69
C SER A 314 6.04 18.78 -10.46
N SER A 315 5.32 19.80 -9.96
CA SER A 315 5.86 21.15 -9.76
C SER A 315 6.76 21.23 -8.53
N ARG A 316 6.29 20.76 -7.35
CA ARG A 316 7.03 20.90 -6.08
C ARG A 316 8.22 19.94 -5.97
N ALA A 317 8.09 18.74 -6.50
CA ALA A 317 9.22 17.82 -6.56
C ALA A 317 10.11 18.06 -7.78
N ASN A 318 9.76 18.97 -8.69
CA ASN A 318 10.49 19.25 -9.92
C ASN A 318 10.90 17.98 -10.67
N ILE A 319 9.93 17.15 -11.01
CA ILE A 319 10.16 15.84 -11.62
C ILE A 319 9.09 15.52 -12.67
N LYS A 320 9.48 14.77 -13.70
CA LYS A 320 8.53 14.27 -14.70
C LYS A 320 7.67 13.17 -14.08
N VAL A 321 6.37 13.39 -14.03
CA VAL A 321 5.38 12.45 -13.47
C VAL A 321 4.61 11.77 -14.60
N GLN A 322 4.42 10.45 -14.48
CA GLN A 322 3.64 9.62 -15.41
C GLN A 322 2.82 8.62 -14.61
N THR A 323 1.62 8.31 -15.08
CA THR A 323 0.80 7.28 -14.41
C THR A 323 1.25 5.87 -14.81
N ALA A 324 1.03 4.91 -13.94
CA ALA A 324 1.26 3.48 -14.18
C ALA A 324 0.51 2.99 -15.44
N ASP A 325 -0.67 3.56 -15.69
CA ASP A 325 -1.52 3.23 -16.82
C ASP A 325 -0.81 3.46 -18.19
N LYS A 326 0.13 4.43 -18.26
CA LYS A 326 0.94 4.68 -19.46
C LYS A 326 1.86 3.51 -19.83
N TYR A 327 2.17 2.67 -18.87
CA TYR A 327 3.01 1.48 -19.03
C TYR A 327 2.18 0.20 -19.11
N ASN A 328 0.85 0.32 -19.28
CA ASN A 328 -0.10 -0.77 -19.23
C ASN A 328 -0.06 -1.54 -17.89
N TRP A 329 0.37 -0.86 -16.81
CA TRP A 329 0.28 -1.38 -15.46
C TRP A 329 -1.09 -1.02 -14.89
N ARG A 330 -1.68 -1.95 -14.20
CA ARG A 330 -3.00 -1.75 -13.59
C ARG A 330 -2.83 -1.03 -12.26
N GLY A 331 -2.78 0.30 -12.31
CA GLY A 331 -2.44 1.15 -11.16
C GLY A 331 -3.29 0.95 -9.90
N ASP A 332 -4.50 0.40 -10.04
CA ASP A 332 -5.35 0.00 -8.91
C ASP A 332 -5.07 -1.42 -8.40
N ALA A 333 -4.49 -2.30 -9.24
CA ALA A 333 -4.23 -3.70 -8.92
C ALA A 333 -2.84 -3.95 -8.34
N ILE A 334 -1.94 -2.97 -8.37
CA ILE A 334 -0.51 -3.15 -8.04
C ILE A 334 -0.30 -3.78 -6.66
N GLU A 335 -1.08 -3.39 -5.66
CA GLU A 335 -0.96 -3.97 -4.32
C GLU A 335 -1.41 -5.45 -4.28
N ALA A 336 -2.52 -5.79 -4.93
CA ALA A 336 -2.96 -7.18 -5.04
C ALA A 336 -1.97 -8.02 -5.87
N GLU A 337 -1.48 -7.49 -6.99
CA GLU A 337 -0.45 -8.15 -7.81
C GLU A 337 0.85 -8.37 -7.03
N CYS A 338 1.19 -7.45 -6.13
CA CYS A 338 2.32 -7.60 -5.21
C CYS A 338 2.19 -8.89 -4.40
N PHE A 339 1.02 -9.15 -3.80
CA PHE A 339 0.82 -10.36 -3.01
C PHE A 339 0.82 -11.64 -3.85
N ALA A 340 0.44 -11.58 -5.12
CA ALA A 340 0.65 -12.69 -6.06
C ALA A 340 2.15 -12.91 -6.39
N CYS A 341 2.96 -11.86 -6.39
CA CYS A 341 4.40 -11.94 -6.66
C CYS A 341 5.20 -12.40 -5.43
N LEU A 342 4.84 -11.93 -4.23
CA LEU A 342 5.55 -12.21 -2.97
C LEU A 342 5.52 -13.69 -2.56
N LEU A 343 4.68 -14.52 -3.15
CA LEU A 343 4.58 -15.95 -2.86
C LEU A 343 5.92 -16.69 -3.01
N TYR A 344 6.80 -16.21 -3.88
CA TYR A 344 8.13 -16.76 -4.09
C TYR A 344 9.20 -16.23 -3.12
N THR A 345 8.89 -15.19 -2.38
CA THR A 345 9.82 -14.58 -1.41
C THR A 345 9.46 -14.95 0.02
N SER A 346 8.26 -15.51 0.24
CA SER A 346 7.87 -16.03 1.54
C SER A 346 8.53 -17.40 1.78
N PRO A 347 9.05 -17.68 2.99
CA PRO A 347 9.68 -18.97 3.28
C PRO A 347 8.66 -20.09 3.11
N SER A 348 8.98 -21.05 2.26
CA SER A 348 8.28 -22.32 2.24
C SER A 348 8.46 -23.01 3.60
N PRO A 349 7.46 -23.75 4.12
CA PRO A 349 7.66 -24.63 5.28
C PRO A 349 8.83 -25.63 5.12
N ARG A 350 9.34 -25.79 3.89
CA ARG A 350 10.52 -26.60 3.58
C ARG A 350 11.84 -25.84 3.63
N ASP A 351 11.80 -24.49 3.67
CA ASP A 351 12.99 -23.63 3.73
C ASP A 351 13.24 -23.17 5.18
N SER A 352 13.49 -24.11 6.07
CA SER A 352 13.97 -23.81 7.42
C SER A 352 15.39 -23.24 7.33
N GLY A 353 15.50 -21.93 7.21
CA GLY A 353 16.73 -21.20 7.42
C GLY A 353 17.27 -20.44 6.22
N LYS A 354 16.83 -19.27 6.00
CA LYS A 354 17.30 -18.14 5.18
C LYS A 354 16.29 -17.67 4.14
N SER A 355 15.21 -17.07 4.61
CA SER A 355 14.51 -16.09 3.81
C SER A 355 14.76 -14.74 4.47
N ARG A 356 15.67 -13.98 3.92
CA ARG A 356 15.69 -12.54 4.12
C ARG A 356 14.84 -11.94 3.02
N MET A 357 13.62 -11.47 3.34
CA MET A 357 13.18 -10.30 2.61
C MET A 357 14.30 -9.27 2.83
N PRO A 358 14.76 -8.55 1.78
CA PRO A 358 15.67 -7.47 2.04
C PRO A 358 14.93 -6.55 3.02
N SER A 359 15.31 -6.65 4.31
CA SER A 359 15.03 -5.58 5.23
C SER A 359 15.50 -4.36 4.48
N SER A 360 14.60 -3.41 4.24
CA SER A 360 14.94 -2.14 3.65
C SER A 360 16.28 -1.71 4.22
N ALA A 361 17.33 -2.02 3.46
CA ALA A 361 18.66 -1.55 3.77
C ALA A 361 18.74 -0.07 3.39
#